data_72c686a7418b09a44a89fac16f95c2b7
#
_entry.id   72c686a7418b09a44a89fac16f95c2b7
#
_cell.length_a   1.000
_cell.length_b   1.000
_cell.length_c   1.000
_cell.angle_alpha   90.00
_cell.angle_beta   90.00
_cell.angle_gamma   90.00
#
_symmetry.space_group_name_H-M   'P 1'
#
loop_
_entity.id
_entity.type
_entity.pdbx_description
1 polymer ?
#
loop_
_entity_poly.entity_id
_entity_poly.type
_entity_poly.pdbx_seq_one_letter_code
_entity_poly.pdbx_strand_id
1 'polypeptide(L)' 'MSEEYVTLKINGEEKNAAGKTIYAYLSEEGYDTSRVVVEQNLQIIPQDQLENTLIQEGDQIEILCFVGGG' A
#
# COMPACT_ATOMS: atom_id res chain seq x y z
N MET A 1 -5.85 -30.87 -3.84
CA MET A 1 -5.71 -29.86 -3.00
C MET A 1 -5.38 -28.60 -3.68
N SER A 2 -5.95 -27.63 -3.34
CA SER A 2 -5.62 -26.43 -4.00
C SER A 2 -4.82 -25.63 -3.11
N GLU A 3 -3.81 -25.08 -3.68
CA GLU A 3 -3.05 -24.17 -3.03
C GLU A 3 -3.54 -22.86 -3.32
N GLU A 4 -3.87 -22.13 -2.34
CA GLU A 4 -4.30 -20.81 -2.59
C GLU A 4 -3.17 -19.90 -2.37
N TYR A 5 -2.76 -19.22 -3.42
CA TYR A 5 -1.75 -18.22 -3.28
C TYR A 5 -2.42 -16.91 -3.15
N VAL A 6 -2.15 -16.21 -2.05
CA VAL A 6 -2.66 -14.87 -1.89
C VAL A 6 -1.56 -13.94 -2.32
N THR A 7 -1.71 -13.31 -3.46
CA THR A 7 -0.68 -12.42 -3.97
C THR A 7 -0.88 -11.03 -3.43
N LEU A 8 0.21 -10.32 -3.29
CA LEU A 8 0.16 -8.91 -2.93
C LEU A 8 -0.53 -8.12 -4.03
N LYS A 9 -1.53 -7.37 -3.65
CA LYS A 9 -2.25 -6.54 -4.60
C LYS A 9 -2.30 -5.12 -4.08
N ILE A 10 -2.03 -4.18 -4.96
CA ILE A 10 -2.13 -2.78 -4.63
C ILE A 10 -3.10 -2.17 -5.61
N ASN A 11 -4.21 -1.64 -5.08
CA ASN A 11 -5.30 -1.11 -5.89
C ASN A 11 -5.80 -2.16 -6.88
N GLY A 12 -5.85 -3.41 -6.42
CA GLY A 12 -6.37 -4.49 -7.23
C GLY A 12 -5.41 -5.10 -8.22
N GLU A 13 -4.19 -4.61 -8.29
CA GLU A 13 -3.20 -5.13 -9.24
C GLU A 13 -2.08 -5.82 -8.50
N GLU A 14 -1.61 -6.91 -9.05
CA GLU A 14 -0.48 -7.61 -8.45
C GLU A 14 0.77 -6.78 -8.59
N LYS A 15 1.49 -6.66 -7.50
CA LYS A 15 2.71 -5.86 -7.48
C LYS A 15 3.81 -6.62 -6.77
N ASN A 16 5.03 -6.27 -7.10
CA ASN A 16 6.20 -6.88 -6.50
C ASN A 16 6.82 -5.88 -5.55
N ALA A 17 6.19 -5.67 -4.41
CA ALA A 17 6.63 -4.66 -3.48
C ALA A 17 6.82 -5.18 -2.07
N ALA A 18 6.73 -6.49 -1.86
CA ALA A 18 6.90 -7.05 -0.52
C ALA A 18 8.30 -6.75 -0.02
N GLY A 19 8.39 -6.43 1.26
CA GLY A 19 9.67 -6.10 1.87
C GLY A 19 9.98 -4.63 1.92
N LYS A 20 9.23 -3.83 1.20
CA LYS A 20 9.40 -2.37 1.28
C LYS A 20 8.45 -1.82 2.32
N THR A 21 8.80 -0.68 2.88
CA THR A 21 7.80 0.02 3.68
C THR A 21 6.78 0.65 2.75
N ILE A 22 5.61 0.93 3.28
CA ILE A 22 4.59 1.59 2.48
C ILE A 22 5.11 2.93 2.00
N TYR A 23 5.83 3.65 2.87
CA TYR A 23 6.37 4.95 2.47
C TYR A 23 7.34 4.82 1.29
N ALA A 24 8.21 3.83 1.33
CA ALA A 24 9.17 3.64 0.25
C ALA A 24 8.46 3.35 -1.06
N TYR A 25 7.44 2.48 -1.00
CA TYR A 25 6.69 2.16 -2.20
C TYR A 25 6.02 3.41 -2.77
N LEU A 26 5.37 4.18 -1.91
CA LEU A 26 4.67 5.38 -2.37
C LEU A 26 5.65 6.37 -3.01
N SER A 27 6.80 6.53 -2.40
CA SER A 27 7.80 7.45 -2.93
C SER A 27 8.32 7.00 -4.27
N GLU A 28 8.56 5.70 -4.42
CA GLU A 28 9.07 5.18 -5.67
C GLU A 28 8.07 5.33 -6.80
N GLU A 29 6.79 5.23 -6.47
CA GLU A 29 5.75 5.32 -7.48
C GLU A 29 5.31 6.75 -7.73
N GLY A 30 5.88 7.71 -7.04
CA GLY A 30 5.58 9.10 -7.30
C GLY A 30 4.37 9.64 -6.57
N TYR A 31 3.88 8.93 -5.61
CA TYR A 31 2.75 9.46 -4.83
C TYR A 31 3.22 10.56 -3.90
N ASP A 32 2.32 11.49 -3.64
CA ASP A 32 2.56 12.50 -2.62
C ASP A 32 2.10 11.90 -1.30
N THR A 33 3.05 11.50 -0.47
CA THR A 33 2.73 10.75 0.74
C THR A 33 1.93 11.57 1.74
N SER A 34 1.90 12.88 1.59
CA SER A 34 1.10 13.70 2.49
C SER A 34 -0.35 13.80 2.07
N ARG A 35 -0.69 13.25 0.91
CA ARG A 35 -2.04 13.38 0.38
C ARG A 35 -2.66 12.06 0.03
N VAL A 36 -2.25 11.00 0.71
CA VAL A 36 -2.80 9.69 0.46
C VAL A 36 -3.38 9.13 1.73
N VAL A 37 -4.38 8.28 1.56
CA VAL A 37 -4.86 7.42 2.62
C VAL A 37 -4.57 6.00 2.16
N VAL A 38 -3.94 5.21 3.02
CA VAL A 38 -3.55 3.86 2.68
C VAL A 38 -4.28 2.90 3.60
N GLU A 39 -4.89 1.88 3.00
CA GLU A 39 -5.46 0.77 3.76
C GLU A 39 -4.64 -0.45 3.48
N GLN A 40 -4.30 -1.17 4.52
CA GLN A 40 -3.61 -2.44 4.40
C GLN A 40 -4.48 -3.48 5.06
N ASN A 41 -5.01 -4.40 4.28
CA ASN A 41 -5.87 -5.47 4.78
C ASN A 41 -7.05 -4.88 5.56
N LEU A 42 -7.66 -3.86 4.96
CA LEU A 42 -8.85 -3.21 5.47
C LEU A 42 -8.62 -2.36 6.71
N GLN A 43 -7.37 -2.06 7.01
CA GLN A 43 -7.07 -1.19 8.13
C GLN A 43 -6.35 0.04 7.62
N ILE A 44 -6.81 1.20 8.02
CA ILE A 44 -6.18 2.44 7.61
C ILE A 44 -4.87 2.58 8.38
N ILE A 45 -3.81 2.88 7.63
CA ILE A 45 -2.50 3.06 8.23
C ILE A 45 -2.29 4.54 8.47
N PRO A 46 -2.06 4.96 9.70
CA PRO A 46 -1.84 6.38 9.97
C PRO A 46 -0.63 6.90 9.22
N GLN A 47 -0.67 8.16 8.90
CA GLN A 47 0.41 8.78 8.13
C GLN A 47 1.76 8.59 8.80
N ASP A 48 1.83 8.71 10.10
CA ASP A 48 3.11 8.61 10.79
C ASP A 48 3.58 7.16 10.92
N GLN A 49 2.81 6.20 10.43
CA GLN A 49 3.22 4.81 10.44
C GLN A 49 3.60 4.29 9.07
N LEU A 50 3.51 5.12 8.05
CA LEU A 50 3.82 4.66 6.70
C LEU A 50 5.28 4.22 6.58
N GLU A 51 6.17 4.87 7.28
CA GLU A 51 7.58 4.52 7.22
C GLU A 51 7.92 3.29 8.04
N ASN A 52 7.03 2.90 8.93
CA ASN A 52 7.28 1.79 9.82
C ASN A 52 6.47 0.55 9.49
N THR A 53 5.68 0.60 8.44
CA THR A 53 4.81 -0.51 8.09
C THR A 53 5.31 -1.18 6.83
N LEU A 54 5.62 -2.46 6.96
CA LEU A 54 6.15 -3.21 5.83
C LEU A 54 5.01 -3.79 5.01
N ILE A 55 5.22 -3.83 3.71
CA ILE A 55 4.34 -4.53 2.80
C ILE A 55 4.77 -5.99 2.76
N GLN A 56 3.82 -6.89 2.87
CA GLN A 56 4.11 -8.31 2.92
C GLN A 56 3.37 -9.04 1.83
N GLU A 57 3.87 -10.24 1.53
CA GLU A 57 3.19 -11.09 0.56
C GLU A 57 1.77 -11.31 1.02
N GLY A 58 0.86 -11.31 0.07
CA GLY A 58 -0.53 -11.55 0.38
C GLY A 58 -1.31 -10.34 0.84
N ASP A 59 -0.66 -9.22 1.04
CA ASP A 59 -1.37 -8.03 1.47
C ASP A 59 -2.31 -7.51 0.40
N GLN A 60 -3.37 -6.88 0.85
CA GLN A 60 -4.22 -6.12 -0.04
C GLN A 60 -4.16 -4.68 0.41
N ILE A 61 -3.64 -3.84 -0.46
CA ILE A 61 -3.39 -2.45 -0.12
C ILE A 61 -4.18 -1.57 -1.07
N GLU A 62 -4.85 -0.58 -0.52
CA GLU A 62 -5.55 0.40 -1.32
C GLU A 62 -5.01 1.76 -1.01
N ILE A 63 -4.74 2.50 -2.04
CA ILE A 63 -4.18 3.83 -1.94
C ILE A 63 -5.16 4.80 -2.54
N LEU A 64 -5.62 5.74 -1.74
CA LEU A 64 -6.54 6.78 -2.18
C LEU A 64 -5.80 8.09 -2.15
N CYS A 65 -5.78 8.77 -3.26
CA CYS A 65 -5.09 10.05 -3.36
C CYS A 65 -6.11 11.16 -3.34
N PHE A 66 -5.83 12.17 -2.57
CA PHE A 66 -6.66 13.36 -2.61
C PHE A 66 -6.10 14.28 -3.67
N VAL A 67 -6.93 14.57 -4.68
CA VAL A 67 -6.50 15.49 -5.68
C VAL A 67 -7.14 16.79 -5.39
N GLY A 68 -6.33 17.69 -5.35
CA GLY A 68 -6.54 19.01 -5.44
C GLY A 68 -7.60 19.70 -4.99
N GLY A 69 -8.13 19.70 -4.57
CA GLY A 69 -9.06 20.45 -4.25
C GLY A 69 -8.85 21.81 -3.97
N GLY A 70 -8.71 22.36 -4.19
CA GLY A 70 -8.56 23.68 -3.86
C GLY A 70 -8.95 24.67 -3.77
#